data_37290ca87797b8799a393e264ac5c280
#
_entry.id   37290ca87797b8799a393e264ac5c280
#
_cell.length_a   1.000
_cell.length_b   1.000
_cell.length_c   1.000
_cell.angle_alpha   90.00
_cell.angle_beta   90.00
_cell.angle_gamma   90.00
#
_symmetry.space_group_name_H-M   'P 1'
#
loop_
_entity.id
_entity.type
_entity.pdbx_description
1 polymer ?
#
loop_
_entity_poly.entity_id
_entity_poly.type
_entity_poly.pdbx_seq_one_letter_code
_entity_poly.pdbx_strand_id
1 'polypeptide(L)'
;HALGVNHAFIYIRGEYPKPARRVQQALADAYASGYVGRNILGSGFDLDITVHLGAGAYICGEETALLNSLEGRRGEPRLKPPFPAVEGLYGKPTIVNNVETLSNMPWIVENGGAAYAAIGPEGSSGTRLFSLSGHVRRPGNHEIVMGMTFGELIEDLGGGIRDGRAIKAFIPGGASAPWFTADHLDVPVTIDDVAKAGSMLGSGAIVVMDETTDVVKAALSVVSFFAHESCGQCTPCREGTTWLENMLRRLTVGQGRAVDLDLLLDVSDNISPGLAWPPRQTTICPLGPSAVSPVLSILTHFRDEVEALVTTGVSS
;
A
#
# COMPACT_ATOMS: atom_id res chain seq x y z
N HIS A 1 -3.19 -5.19 27.44
CA HIS A 1 -3.46 -4.72 28.80
C HIS A 1 -3.99 -3.28 28.80
N ALA A 2 -3.29 -2.32 28.21
CA ALA A 2 -3.68 -0.90 28.21
C ALA A 2 -5.11 -0.62 27.69
N LEU A 3 -5.59 -1.44 26.78
CA LEU A 3 -6.94 -1.32 26.18
C LEU A 3 -7.96 -2.27 26.82
N GLY A 4 -7.58 -3.07 27.81
CA GLY A 4 -8.46 -4.07 28.42
C GLY A 4 -8.85 -5.22 27.49
N VAL A 5 -8.08 -5.45 26.42
CA VAL A 5 -8.35 -6.50 25.43
C VAL A 5 -8.01 -7.86 26.03
N ASN A 6 -8.95 -8.80 25.95
CA ASN A 6 -8.76 -10.18 26.40
C ASN A 6 -8.73 -11.20 25.26
N HIS A 7 -9.00 -10.78 24.03
CA HIS A 7 -8.87 -11.61 22.84
C HIS A 7 -8.31 -10.77 21.69
N ALA A 8 -7.25 -11.26 21.04
CA ALA A 8 -6.62 -10.63 19.88
C ALA A 8 -6.50 -11.61 18.72
N PHE A 9 -6.51 -11.07 17.50
CA PHE A 9 -6.30 -11.83 16.27
C PHE A 9 -5.09 -11.28 15.53
N ILE A 10 -4.19 -12.16 15.10
CA ILE A 10 -3.10 -11.83 14.20
C ILE A 10 -3.50 -12.34 12.83
N TYR A 11 -3.96 -11.42 11.95
CA TYR A 11 -4.34 -11.75 10.58
C TYR A 11 -3.11 -11.71 9.68
N ILE A 12 -2.78 -12.81 9.04
CA ILE A 12 -1.63 -12.94 8.15
C ILE A 12 -2.12 -13.32 6.75
N ARG A 13 -1.58 -12.67 5.73
CA ARG A 13 -1.89 -12.99 4.33
C ARG A 13 -1.56 -14.46 4.02
N GLY A 14 -2.40 -15.11 3.21
CA GLY A 14 -2.21 -16.50 2.80
C GLY A 14 -0.89 -16.75 2.06
N GLU A 15 -0.34 -15.70 1.41
CA GLU A 15 0.95 -15.73 0.70
C GLU A 15 2.17 -15.79 1.62
N TYR A 16 1.98 -15.67 2.95
CA TYR A 16 3.07 -15.61 3.93
C TYR A 16 3.18 -16.85 4.82
N PRO A 17 3.30 -18.08 4.27
CA PRO A 17 3.32 -19.31 5.08
C PRO A 17 4.54 -19.40 6.01
N LYS A 18 5.70 -18.85 5.61
CA LYS A 18 6.91 -18.87 6.43
C LYS A 18 6.82 -17.89 7.62
N PRO A 19 6.44 -16.62 7.44
CA PRO A 19 6.14 -15.73 8.56
C PRO A 19 5.06 -16.29 9.50
N ALA A 20 3.97 -16.85 8.95
CA ALA A 20 2.89 -17.42 9.74
C ALA A 20 3.37 -18.50 10.70
N ARG A 21 4.17 -19.46 10.22
CA ARG A 21 4.77 -20.51 11.08
C ARG A 21 5.65 -19.94 12.20
N ARG A 22 6.41 -18.88 11.92
CA ARG A 22 7.24 -18.21 12.94
C ARG A 22 6.40 -17.54 14.01
N VAL A 23 5.31 -16.85 13.62
CA VAL A 23 4.39 -16.22 14.57
C VAL A 23 3.67 -17.28 15.40
N GLN A 24 3.22 -18.38 14.79
CA GLN A 24 2.60 -19.51 15.52
C GLN A 24 3.55 -20.13 16.53
N GLN A 25 4.82 -20.33 16.17
CA GLN A 25 5.82 -20.86 17.11
C GLN A 25 6.06 -19.87 18.26
N ALA A 26 6.29 -18.59 17.95
CA ALA A 26 6.51 -17.57 18.98
C ALA A 26 5.30 -17.45 19.94
N LEU A 27 4.10 -17.60 19.42
CA LEU A 27 2.89 -17.61 20.23
C LEU A 27 2.81 -18.84 21.13
N ALA A 28 3.16 -20.03 20.61
CA ALA A 28 3.22 -21.25 21.43
C ALA A 28 4.25 -21.12 22.58
N ASP A 29 5.42 -20.53 22.29
CA ASP A 29 6.45 -20.28 23.28
C ASP A 29 5.98 -19.26 24.35
N ALA A 30 5.23 -18.23 23.93
CA ALA A 30 4.66 -17.23 24.83
C ALA A 30 3.59 -17.84 25.77
N TYR A 31 2.74 -18.74 25.26
CA TYR A 31 1.79 -19.48 26.09
C TYR A 31 2.52 -20.40 27.10
N ALA A 32 3.52 -21.15 26.65
CA ALA A 32 4.31 -22.04 27.51
C ALA A 32 5.04 -21.28 28.63
N SER A 33 5.44 -20.03 28.35
CA SER A 33 6.16 -19.15 29.26
C SER A 33 5.24 -18.30 30.15
N GLY A 34 3.92 -18.41 30.02
CA GLY A 34 2.95 -17.63 30.78
C GLY A 34 2.84 -16.17 30.47
N TYR A 35 3.32 -15.74 29.24
CA TYR A 35 3.19 -14.39 28.77
C TYR A 35 1.87 -14.15 28.03
N VAL A 36 1.14 -15.19 27.67
CA VAL A 36 -0.19 -15.18 27.06
C VAL A 36 -1.02 -16.28 27.73
N GLY A 37 -2.35 -16.14 27.73
CA GLY A 37 -3.27 -17.09 28.36
C GLY A 37 -3.92 -16.54 29.63
N ARG A 38 -4.05 -17.34 30.63
CA ARG A 38 -4.74 -16.99 31.91
C ARG A 38 -3.77 -16.46 32.96
N ASN A 39 -4.23 -15.46 33.71
CA ASN A 39 -3.51 -14.88 34.83
C ASN A 39 -2.03 -14.59 34.52
N ILE A 40 -1.80 -13.89 33.41
CA ILE A 40 -0.47 -13.61 32.87
C ILE A 40 0.44 -13.04 33.97
N LEU A 41 1.58 -13.71 34.22
CA LEU A 41 2.57 -13.35 35.25
C LEU A 41 1.97 -13.09 36.65
N GLY A 42 0.83 -13.70 36.99
CA GLY A 42 0.16 -13.50 38.26
C GLY A 42 -0.61 -12.18 38.40
N SER A 43 -0.80 -11.43 37.31
CA SER A 43 -1.43 -10.09 37.30
C SER A 43 -2.97 -10.10 37.36
N GLY A 44 -3.60 -11.27 37.21
CA GLY A 44 -5.05 -11.40 37.04
C GLY A 44 -5.54 -11.04 35.65
N PHE A 45 -4.64 -10.68 34.72
CA PHE A 45 -4.98 -10.35 33.34
C PHE A 45 -4.95 -11.60 32.46
N ASP A 46 -6.00 -11.75 31.63
CA ASP A 46 -6.15 -12.83 30.67
C ASP A 46 -6.05 -12.26 29.25
N LEU A 47 -5.34 -12.96 28.36
CA LEU A 47 -5.28 -12.63 26.93
C LEU A 47 -5.16 -13.91 26.12
N ASP A 48 -6.11 -14.16 25.24
CA ASP A 48 -6.00 -15.19 24.21
C ASP A 48 -5.67 -14.55 22.85
N ILE A 49 -4.76 -15.17 22.09
CA ILE A 49 -4.36 -14.71 20.76
C ILE A 49 -4.60 -15.81 19.73
N THR A 50 -5.31 -15.49 18.67
CA THR A 50 -5.57 -16.40 17.55
C THR A 50 -4.81 -15.94 16.30
N VAL A 51 -4.03 -16.82 15.69
CA VAL A 51 -3.44 -16.58 14.38
C VAL A 51 -4.42 -17.02 13.30
N HIS A 52 -4.85 -16.10 12.45
CA HIS A 52 -5.74 -16.35 11.32
C HIS A 52 -5.00 -16.17 10.00
N LEU A 53 -5.09 -17.15 9.12
CA LEU A 53 -4.51 -17.07 7.77
C LEU A 53 -5.60 -16.64 6.78
N GLY A 54 -5.32 -15.55 6.05
CA GLY A 54 -6.13 -15.14 4.91
C GLY A 54 -5.98 -16.07 3.73
N ALA A 55 -6.85 -15.92 2.74
CA ALA A 55 -6.91 -16.75 1.54
C ALA A 55 -6.39 -16.03 0.27
N GLY A 56 -5.55 -15.02 0.41
CA GLY A 56 -4.89 -14.34 -0.70
C GLY A 56 -5.62 -13.11 -1.26
N ALA A 57 -6.74 -12.69 -0.68
CA ALA A 57 -7.45 -11.48 -1.11
C ALA A 57 -6.75 -10.21 -0.60
N TYR A 58 -6.22 -9.40 -1.52
CA TYR A 58 -5.58 -8.11 -1.21
C TYR A 58 -6.49 -7.16 -0.42
N ILE A 59 -7.78 -7.13 -0.78
CA ILE A 59 -8.75 -6.25 -0.14
C ILE A 59 -8.91 -6.50 1.37
N CYS A 60 -8.58 -7.69 1.86
CA CYS A 60 -8.58 -8.00 3.30
C CYS A 60 -7.48 -7.24 4.08
N GLY A 61 -6.63 -6.45 3.42
CA GLY A 61 -5.79 -5.43 4.04
C GLY A 61 -6.56 -4.18 4.49
N GLU A 62 -7.75 -3.92 3.94
CA GLU A 62 -8.65 -2.90 4.46
C GLU A 62 -9.28 -3.42 5.77
N GLU A 63 -9.30 -2.57 6.82
CA GLU A 63 -9.65 -3.01 8.18
C GLU A 63 -11.01 -3.70 8.30
N THR A 64 -12.04 -3.19 7.61
CA THR A 64 -13.38 -3.76 7.70
C THR A 64 -13.58 -5.00 6.83
N ALA A 65 -12.86 -5.10 5.71
CA ALA A 65 -12.78 -6.31 4.91
C ALA A 65 -12.04 -7.43 5.67
N LEU A 66 -11.00 -7.09 6.42
CA LEU A 66 -10.32 -8.00 7.34
C LEU A 66 -11.29 -8.53 8.40
N LEU A 67 -12.13 -7.67 9.01
CA LEU A 67 -13.14 -8.07 9.99
C LEU A 67 -14.16 -9.02 9.38
N ASN A 68 -14.67 -8.73 8.16
CA ASN A 68 -15.58 -9.63 7.45
C ASN A 68 -14.94 -11.00 7.18
N SER A 69 -13.66 -11.02 6.80
CA SER A 69 -12.90 -12.26 6.58
C SER A 69 -12.78 -13.08 7.87
N LEU A 70 -12.46 -12.44 9.00
CA LEU A 70 -12.43 -13.11 10.32
C LEU A 70 -13.78 -13.69 10.73
N GLU A 71 -14.87 -13.04 10.36
CA GLU A 71 -16.23 -13.50 10.63
C GLU A 71 -16.70 -14.61 9.67
N GLY A 72 -15.86 -15.04 8.72
CA GLY A 72 -16.19 -16.05 7.73
C GLY A 72 -17.10 -15.52 6.61
N ARG A 73 -17.19 -14.22 6.45
CA ARG A 73 -17.91 -13.55 5.36
C ARG A 73 -16.97 -13.26 4.19
N ARG A 74 -17.56 -12.86 3.05
CA ARG A 74 -16.78 -12.32 1.94
C ARG A 74 -15.94 -11.14 2.42
N GLY A 75 -14.66 -11.11 2.04
CA GLY A 75 -13.73 -10.02 2.35
C GLY A 75 -14.05 -8.79 1.51
N GLU A 76 -14.98 -8.00 1.96
CA GLU A 76 -15.38 -6.73 1.35
C GLU A 76 -15.54 -5.65 2.43
N PRO A 77 -15.19 -4.38 2.14
CA PRO A 77 -15.29 -3.28 3.09
C PRO A 77 -16.72 -2.99 3.54
N ARG A 78 -16.85 -2.52 4.79
CA ARG A 78 -18.10 -2.03 5.37
C ARG A 78 -18.21 -0.52 5.16
N LEU A 79 -19.44 -0.03 5.08
CA LEU A 79 -19.70 1.41 5.14
C LEU A 79 -19.36 1.96 6.53
N LYS A 80 -18.79 3.14 6.57
CA LYS A 80 -18.49 3.88 7.78
C LYS A 80 -19.29 5.21 7.78
N PRO A 81 -19.93 5.61 8.87
CA PRO A 81 -20.07 4.94 10.18
C PRO A 81 -20.98 3.70 10.12
N PRO A 82 -20.91 2.74 11.08
CA PRO A 82 -20.06 2.77 12.28
C PRO A 82 -18.58 2.46 11.98
N PHE A 83 -17.69 3.05 12.78
CA PHE A 83 -16.26 2.71 12.74
C PHE A 83 -15.98 1.48 13.62
N PRO A 84 -14.93 0.68 13.33
CA PRO A 84 -14.60 -0.53 14.08
C PRO A 84 -14.43 -0.31 15.59
N ALA A 85 -13.96 0.87 16.01
CA ALA A 85 -13.86 1.22 17.42
C ALA A 85 -15.22 1.27 18.15
N VAL A 86 -16.31 1.42 17.41
CA VAL A 86 -17.69 1.39 17.94
C VAL A 86 -18.33 0.01 17.69
N GLU A 87 -18.22 -0.49 16.46
CA GLU A 87 -18.82 -1.75 16.04
C GLU A 87 -17.89 -2.46 15.02
N GLY A 88 -17.03 -3.32 15.53
CA GLY A 88 -16.04 -4.05 14.76
C GLY A 88 -16.32 -5.55 14.68
N LEU A 89 -15.35 -6.38 15.09
CA LEU A 89 -15.41 -7.84 15.01
C LEU A 89 -16.55 -8.38 15.88
N TYR A 90 -17.42 -9.18 15.29
CA TYR A 90 -18.62 -9.72 15.92
C TYR A 90 -19.51 -8.67 16.61
N GLY A 91 -19.57 -7.46 16.04
CA GLY A 91 -20.34 -6.34 16.57
C GLY A 91 -19.76 -5.72 17.86
N LYS A 92 -18.51 -6.02 18.19
CA LYS A 92 -17.85 -5.49 19.39
C LYS A 92 -16.84 -4.38 19.04
N PRO A 93 -16.60 -3.42 19.96
CA PRO A 93 -15.54 -2.45 19.78
C PRO A 93 -14.20 -3.13 19.46
N THR A 94 -13.56 -2.74 18.36
CA THR A 94 -12.35 -3.39 17.84
C THR A 94 -11.33 -2.35 17.40
N ILE A 95 -10.07 -2.56 17.77
CA ILE A 95 -8.94 -1.77 17.29
C ILE A 95 -8.12 -2.63 16.33
N VAL A 96 -7.83 -2.09 15.15
CA VAL A 96 -6.98 -2.73 14.15
C VAL A 96 -5.67 -1.95 14.05
N ASN A 97 -4.55 -2.64 14.18
CA ASN A 97 -3.21 -2.06 14.08
C ASN A 97 -2.35 -2.85 13.10
N ASN A 98 -1.50 -2.13 12.36
CA ASN A 98 -0.47 -2.74 11.55
C ASN A 98 0.59 -3.39 12.44
N VAL A 99 1.16 -4.52 11.98
CA VAL A 99 2.20 -5.27 12.71
C VAL A 99 3.47 -4.44 12.88
N GLU A 100 3.87 -3.65 11.89
CA GLU A 100 5.02 -2.75 11.99
C GLU A 100 4.84 -1.74 13.14
N THR A 101 3.64 -1.14 13.26
CA THR A 101 3.30 -0.26 14.39
C THR A 101 3.49 -0.96 15.73
N LEU A 102 2.96 -2.19 15.87
CA LEU A 102 3.07 -2.94 17.12
C LEU A 102 4.50 -3.41 17.39
N SER A 103 5.31 -3.65 16.38
CA SER A 103 6.71 -4.06 16.53
C SER A 103 7.59 -2.98 17.17
N ASN A 104 7.19 -1.72 17.14
CA ASN A 104 7.88 -0.63 17.83
C ASN A 104 7.54 -0.56 19.33
N MET A 105 6.42 -1.16 19.77
CA MET A 105 5.94 -1.02 21.15
C MET A 105 6.93 -1.52 22.20
N PRO A 106 7.61 -2.69 22.05
CA PRO A 106 8.58 -3.16 23.03
C PRO A 106 9.68 -2.14 23.28
N TRP A 107 10.25 -1.59 22.20
CA TRP A 107 11.31 -0.59 22.29
C TRP A 107 10.82 0.71 22.97
N ILE A 108 9.62 1.18 22.63
CA ILE A 108 9.01 2.38 23.22
C ILE A 108 8.72 2.18 24.72
N VAL A 109 8.24 1.00 25.11
CA VAL A 109 7.96 0.69 26.52
C VAL A 109 9.24 0.64 27.35
N GLU A 110 10.33 0.12 26.78
CA GLU A 110 11.63 0.02 27.43
C GLU A 110 12.35 1.37 27.53
N ASN A 111 12.32 2.19 26.49
CA ASN A 111 13.15 3.40 26.36
C ASN A 111 12.37 4.71 26.58
N GLY A 112 11.04 4.64 26.51
CA GLY A 112 10.13 5.78 26.65
C GLY A 112 9.77 6.47 25.34
N GLY A 113 8.60 7.07 25.29
CA GLY A 113 8.08 7.76 24.11
C GLY A 113 8.91 8.96 23.66
N ALA A 114 9.53 9.69 24.59
CA ALA A 114 10.40 10.82 24.26
C ALA A 114 11.66 10.37 23.51
N ALA A 115 12.24 9.22 23.89
CA ALA A 115 13.40 8.65 23.20
C ALA A 115 13.04 8.23 21.77
N TYR A 116 11.85 7.63 21.57
CA TYR A 116 11.37 7.28 20.23
C TYR A 116 11.07 8.51 19.38
N ALA A 117 10.47 9.55 19.96
CA ALA A 117 10.20 10.80 19.27
C ALA A 117 11.45 11.55 18.83
N ALA A 118 12.59 11.29 19.46
CA ALA A 118 13.89 11.87 19.10
C ALA A 118 14.59 11.14 17.92
N ILE A 119 14.04 10.02 17.45
CA ILE A 119 14.55 9.30 16.27
C ILE A 119 13.88 9.87 15.02
N GLY A 120 14.66 10.44 14.11
CA GLY A 120 14.12 11.06 12.89
C GLY A 120 13.55 12.45 13.09
N PRO A 121 12.91 13.03 12.06
CA PRO A 121 12.39 14.39 12.11
C PRO A 121 11.06 14.47 12.86
N GLU A 122 10.74 15.67 13.34
CA GLU A 122 9.46 15.96 13.97
C GLU A 122 8.28 15.62 13.01
N GLY A 123 7.24 15.00 13.53
CA GLY A 123 6.07 14.56 12.74
C GLY A 123 6.25 13.24 11.99
N SER A 124 7.49 12.74 11.85
CA SER A 124 7.79 11.45 11.20
C SER A 124 8.86 10.69 11.98
N SER A 125 8.61 10.48 13.27
CA SER A 125 9.56 9.87 14.19
C SER A 125 9.69 8.37 13.99
N GLY A 126 10.85 7.84 14.40
CA GLY A 126 11.15 6.42 14.43
C GLY A 126 11.84 5.91 13.17
N THR A 127 11.87 4.59 13.07
CA THR A 127 12.35 3.85 11.90
C THR A 127 11.19 3.26 11.13
N ARG A 128 11.42 2.95 9.87
CA ARG A 128 10.47 2.23 9.03
C ARG A 128 11.18 1.29 8.07
N LEU A 129 10.52 0.18 7.76
CA LEU A 129 10.99 -0.76 6.74
C LEU A 129 10.57 -0.27 5.34
N PHE A 130 11.56 -0.17 4.45
CA PHE A 130 11.34 0.10 3.03
C PHE A 130 11.79 -1.08 2.20
N SER A 131 10.92 -1.51 1.28
CA SER A 131 11.21 -2.56 0.30
C SER A 131 11.60 -1.91 -1.01
N LEU A 132 12.90 -1.88 -1.30
CA LEU A 132 13.46 -1.31 -2.52
C LEU A 132 13.57 -2.38 -3.61
N SER A 133 13.02 -2.10 -4.77
CA SER A 133 12.97 -3.03 -5.90
C SER A 133 13.03 -2.31 -7.25
N GLY A 134 12.91 -3.08 -8.34
CA GLY A 134 12.99 -2.56 -9.71
C GLY A 134 14.41 -2.47 -10.22
N HIS A 135 14.77 -1.39 -10.89
CA HIS A 135 16.03 -1.25 -11.61
C HIS A 135 17.19 -0.73 -10.76
N VAL A 136 17.27 -1.14 -9.49
CA VAL A 136 18.41 -0.84 -8.60
C VAL A 136 19.40 -2.00 -8.58
N ARG A 137 20.65 -1.71 -8.20
CA ARG A 137 21.72 -2.72 -8.12
C ARG A 137 21.55 -3.66 -6.93
N ARG A 138 21.06 -3.14 -5.80
CA ARG A 138 20.89 -3.88 -4.53
C ARG A 138 19.44 -3.80 -4.05
N PRO A 139 18.51 -4.55 -4.65
CA PRO A 139 17.14 -4.63 -4.13
C PRO A 139 17.13 -5.32 -2.76
N GLY A 140 16.20 -4.92 -1.89
CA GLY A 140 16.10 -5.52 -0.56
C GLY A 140 15.18 -4.75 0.36
N ASN A 141 15.07 -5.24 1.59
CA ASN A 141 14.36 -4.57 2.67
C ASN A 141 15.38 -3.84 3.55
N HIS A 142 15.13 -2.56 3.76
CA HIS A 142 16.00 -1.68 4.53
C HIS A 142 15.21 -1.03 5.66
N GLU A 143 15.68 -1.16 6.89
CA GLU A 143 15.19 -0.36 8.00
C GLU A 143 15.99 0.95 8.00
N ILE A 144 15.26 2.06 7.90
CA ILE A 144 15.87 3.40 7.87
C ILE A 144 15.22 4.31 8.91
N VAL A 145 15.99 5.26 9.40
CA VAL A 145 15.46 6.41 10.13
C VAL A 145 14.75 7.32 9.13
N MET A 146 13.54 7.78 9.46
CA MET A 146 12.78 8.68 8.61
C MET A 146 13.54 9.98 8.34
N GLY A 147 13.36 10.57 7.16
CA GLY A 147 13.97 11.86 6.78
C GLY A 147 15.12 11.78 5.78
N MET A 148 15.65 10.58 5.48
CA MET A 148 16.52 10.35 4.32
C MET A 148 15.79 10.74 3.04
N THR A 149 16.49 11.24 2.02
CA THR A 149 15.87 11.51 0.71
C THR A 149 15.69 10.23 -0.12
N PHE A 150 14.79 10.26 -1.11
CA PHE A 150 14.68 9.13 -2.05
C PHE A 150 15.97 8.90 -2.83
N GLY A 151 16.68 9.97 -3.18
CA GLY A 151 17.99 9.88 -3.84
C GLY A 151 19.01 9.12 -3.00
N GLU A 152 19.20 9.51 -1.74
CA GLU A 152 20.09 8.81 -0.79
C GLU A 152 19.68 7.34 -0.61
N LEU A 153 18.38 7.06 -0.50
CA LEU A 153 17.87 5.69 -0.37
C LEU A 153 18.20 4.84 -1.61
N ILE A 154 18.00 5.39 -2.81
CA ILE A 154 18.26 4.68 -4.07
C ILE A 154 19.76 4.53 -4.30
N GLU A 155 20.57 5.57 -4.05
CA GLU A 155 22.02 5.55 -4.31
C GLU A 155 22.79 4.79 -3.22
N ASP A 156 22.61 5.14 -1.95
CA ASP A 156 23.43 4.59 -0.87
C ASP A 156 23.02 3.16 -0.50
N LEU A 157 21.70 2.91 -0.35
CA LEU A 157 21.20 1.60 0.02
C LEU A 157 20.97 0.72 -1.20
N GLY A 158 20.37 1.26 -2.25
CA GLY A 158 20.11 0.57 -3.52
C GLY A 158 21.32 0.37 -4.40
N GLY A 159 22.41 1.12 -4.14
CA GLY A 159 23.64 1.08 -4.94
C GLY A 159 23.48 1.74 -6.31
N GLY A 160 22.49 2.61 -6.47
CA GLY A 160 22.16 3.30 -7.71
C GLY A 160 21.45 2.42 -8.75
N ILE A 161 21.23 3.00 -9.91
CA ILE A 161 20.55 2.34 -11.03
C ILE A 161 21.47 1.33 -11.71
N ARG A 162 20.90 0.18 -12.10
CA ARG A 162 21.61 -0.86 -12.85
C ARG A 162 22.22 -0.28 -14.13
N ASP A 163 23.37 -0.81 -14.52
CA ASP A 163 24.03 -0.51 -15.80
C ASP A 163 24.35 0.99 -15.99
N GLY A 164 24.30 1.81 -14.93
CA GLY A 164 24.56 3.24 -15.00
C GLY A 164 23.52 4.04 -15.78
N ARG A 165 22.31 3.50 -15.92
CA ARG A 165 21.22 4.17 -16.64
C ARG A 165 20.61 5.30 -15.82
N ALA A 166 19.88 6.19 -16.50
CA ALA A 166 19.12 7.25 -15.83
C ALA A 166 17.84 6.71 -15.20
N ILE A 167 17.45 7.30 -14.09
CA ILE A 167 16.13 7.06 -13.50
C ILE A 167 15.06 7.76 -14.35
N LYS A 168 13.99 7.05 -14.67
CA LYS A 168 12.82 7.59 -15.38
C LYS A 168 11.70 7.96 -14.44
N ALA A 169 11.34 7.01 -13.58
CA ALA A 169 10.30 7.18 -12.58
C ALA A 169 10.53 6.23 -11.40
N PHE A 170 9.82 6.46 -10.31
CA PHE A 170 9.70 5.49 -9.24
C PHE A 170 8.35 5.59 -8.52
N ILE A 171 7.91 4.48 -7.98
CA ILE A 171 6.74 4.40 -7.11
C ILE A 171 7.23 4.55 -5.68
N PRO A 172 6.88 5.61 -4.91
CA PRO A 172 7.49 5.87 -3.61
C PRO A 172 6.89 5.06 -2.46
N GLY A 173 5.66 4.55 -2.60
CA GLY A 173 4.91 3.97 -1.49
C GLY A 173 4.05 2.75 -1.83
N GLY A 174 4.44 1.98 -2.84
CA GLY A 174 3.69 0.82 -3.33
C GLY A 174 2.65 1.18 -4.40
N ALA A 175 2.00 0.16 -4.94
CA ALA A 175 1.14 0.25 -6.12
C ALA A 175 0.07 1.35 -6.07
N SER A 176 -0.36 1.75 -4.89
CA SER A 176 -1.40 2.78 -4.66
C SER A 176 -0.87 4.22 -4.78
N ALA A 177 0.45 4.42 -4.70
CA ALA A 177 1.05 5.75 -4.66
C ALA A 177 1.17 6.35 -6.06
N PRO A 178 0.85 7.64 -6.26
CA PRO A 178 1.23 8.38 -7.45
C PRO A 178 2.75 8.30 -7.67
N TRP A 179 3.15 8.23 -8.94
CA TRP A 179 4.56 8.04 -9.30
C TRP A 179 5.34 9.34 -9.22
N PHE A 180 6.59 9.23 -8.87
CA PHE A 180 7.58 10.28 -8.91
C PHE A 180 8.52 10.12 -10.12
N THR A 181 9.12 11.23 -10.54
CA THR A 181 10.18 11.30 -11.54
C THR A 181 11.52 11.62 -10.88
N ALA A 182 12.61 11.73 -11.65
CA ALA A 182 13.92 12.15 -11.16
C ALA A 182 13.89 13.49 -10.41
N ASP A 183 12.95 14.39 -10.72
CA ASP A 183 12.80 15.68 -10.04
C ASP A 183 12.40 15.57 -8.57
N HIS A 184 12.00 14.37 -8.11
CA HIS A 184 11.57 14.12 -6.75
C HIS A 184 12.61 13.38 -5.90
N LEU A 185 13.83 13.21 -6.40
CA LEU A 185 14.88 12.48 -5.66
C LEU A 185 15.31 13.18 -4.38
N ASP A 186 15.21 14.50 -4.32
CA ASP A 186 15.53 15.30 -3.13
C ASP A 186 14.40 15.36 -2.10
N VAL A 187 13.24 14.76 -2.38
CA VAL A 187 12.11 14.72 -1.43
C VAL A 187 12.49 13.84 -0.23
N PRO A 188 12.41 14.37 1.01
CA PRO A 188 12.63 13.56 2.20
C PRO A 188 11.57 12.47 2.35
N VAL A 189 11.99 11.30 2.79
CA VAL A 189 11.11 10.15 3.04
C VAL A 189 10.40 10.37 4.39
N THR A 190 9.46 11.33 4.39
CA THR A 190 8.57 11.63 5.51
C THR A 190 7.12 11.59 5.03
N ILE A 191 6.17 11.46 5.96
CA ILE A 191 4.74 11.42 5.60
C ILE A 191 4.33 12.74 4.96
N ASP A 192 4.72 13.86 5.58
CA ASP A 192 4.29 15.20 5.16
C ASP A 192 4.97 15.66 3.87
N ASP A 193 6.28 15.41 3.71
CA ASP A 193 7.01 15.88 2.53
C ASP A 193 6.58 15.10 1.28
N VAL A 194 6.38 13.80 1.39
CA VAL A 194 5.86 12.99 0.28
C VAL A 194 4.43 13.38 -0.07
N ALA A 195 3.59 13.70 0.93
CA ALA A 195 2.23 14.18 0.68
C ALA A 195 2.22 15.56 0.01
N LYS A 196 3.07 16.49 0.42
CA LYS A 196 3.25 17.81 -0.22
C LYS A 196 3.76 17.70 -1.66
N ALA A 197 4.60 16.71 -1.92
CA ALA A 197 5.09 16.42 -3.27
C ALA A 197 4.06 15.70 -4.17
N GLY A 198 2.86 15.43 -3.68
CA GLY A 198 1.77 14.87 -4.48
C GLY A 198 1.67 13.34 -4.47
N SER A 199 2.28 12.67 -3.48
CA SER A 199 2.22 11.21 -3.36
C SER A 199 2.06 10.76 -1.90
N MET A 200 2.35 9.50 -1.61
CA MET A 200 2.28 8.94 -0.25
C MET A 200 3.36 7.88 -0.02
N LEU A 201 3.82 7.77 1.23
CA LEU A 201 4.72 6.70 1.64
C LEU A 201 4.06 5.30 1.62
N GLY A 202 2.75 5.25 1.68
CA GLY A 202 1.96 4.04 1.55
C GLY A 202 2.51 2.86 2.33
N SER A 203 2.84 1.77 1.63
CA SER A 203 3.40 0.55 2.22
C SER A 203 4.92 0.58 2.43
N GLY A 204 5.62 1.63 2.02
CA GLY A 204 7.09 1.67 2.00
C GLY A 204 7.73 0.81 0.90
N ALA A 205 6.95 0.32 -0.06
CA ALA A 205 7.47 -0.41 -1.21
C ALA A 205 7.87 0.57 -2.32
N ILE A 206 9.17 0.69 -2.57
CA ILE A 206 9.73 1.56 -3.60
C ILE A 206 10.09 0.71 -4.82
N VAL A 207 9.52 1.09 -5.98
CA VAL A 207 9.81 0.41 -7.25
C VAL A 207 10.45 1.41 -8.21
N VAL A 208 11.71 1.19 -8.52
CA VAL A 208 12.49 2.10 -9.37
C VAL A 208 12.47 1.64 -10.82
N MET A 209 12.23 2.57 -11.73
CA MET A 209 12.15 2.38 -13.16
C MET A 209 13.22 3.22 -13.86
N ASP A 210 14.07 2.60 -14.66
CA ASP A 210 15.07 3.28 -15.47
C ASP A 210 14.49 3.78 -16.81
N GLU A 211 15.31 4.49 -17.57
CA GLU A 211 14.96 5.08 -18.86
C GLU A 211 14.45 4.09 -19.91
N THR A 212 14.72 2.79 -19.75
CA THR A 212 14.25 1.75 -20.69
C THR A 212 12.83 1.26 -20.39
N THR A 213 12.24 1.71 -19.28
CA THR A 213 10.90 1.25 -18.87
C THR A 213 9.82 1.80 -19.80
N ASP A 214 8.99 0.90 -20.31
CA ASP A 214 7.71 1.22 -20.94
C ASP A 214 6.70 1.55 -19.83
N VAL A 215 6.46 2.84 -19.60
CA VAL A 215 5.61 3.30 -18.48
C VAL A 215 4.15 2.90 -18.66
N VAL A 216 3.68 2.73 -19.90
CA VAL A 216 2.29 2.30 -20.16
C VAL A 216 2.11 0.83 -19.79
N LYS A 217 3.08 -0.03 -20.09
CA LYS A 217 3.06 -1.44 -19.63
C LYS A 217 3.20 -1.54 -18.12
N ALA A 218 4.02 -0.70 -17.50
CA ALA A 218 4.12 -0.64 -16.06
C ALA A 218 2.78 -0.24 -15.41
N ALA A 219 2.11 0.81 -15.94
CA ALA A 219 0.78 1.22 -15.50
C ALA A 219 -0.27 0.13 -15.72
N LEU A 220 -0.26 -0.52 -16.89
CA LEU A 220 -1.14 -1.66 -17.17
C LEU A 220 -0.98 -2.77 -16.13
N SER A 221 0.26 -3.11 -15.77
CA SER A 221 0.52 -4.15 -14.75
C SER A 221 -0.11 -3.80 -13.39
N VAL A 222 0.02 -2.54 -12.96
CA VAL A 222 -0.56 -2.07 -11.70
C VAL A 222 -2.09 -2.01 -11.76
N VAL A 223 -2.66 -1.49 -12.86
CA VAL A 223 -4.13 -1.42 -13.04
C VAL A 223 -4.74 -2.82 -13.13
N SER A 224 -4.09 -3.75 -13.85
CA SER A 224 -4.54 -5.15 -13.92
C SER A 224 -4.57 -5.81 -12.53
N PHE A 225 -3.58 -5.52 -11.68
CA PHE A 225 -3.60 -5.97 -10.29
C PHE A 225 -4.83 -5.44 -9.56
N PHE A 226 -5.14 -4.14 -9.63
CA PHE A 226 -6.30 -3.57 -8.96
C PHE A 226 -7.64 -4.05 -9.53
N ALA A 227 -7.72 -4.27 -10.85
CA ALA A 227 -8.91 -4.83 -11.48
C ALA A 227 -9.17 -6.27 -10.98
N HIS A 228 -8.12 -7.09 -10.86
CA HIS A 228 -8.20 -8.45 -10.31
C HIS A 228 -8.58 -8.47 -8.83
N GLU A 229 -8.01 -7.57 -8.03
CA GLU A 229 -8.20 -7.51 -6.56
C GLU A 229 -9.45 -6.73 -6.13
N SER A 230 -10.17 -6.11 -7.05
CA SER A 230 -11.45 -5.46 -6.75
C SER A 230 -12.43 -6.47 -6.15
N CYS A 231 -12.97 -6.17 -4.96
CA CYS A 231 -13.98 -7.03 -4.33
C CYS A 231 -15.32 -7.04 -5.09
N GLY A 232 -15.52 -6.10 -6.03
CA GLY A 232 -16.73 -6.00 -6.86
C GLY A 232 -17.91 -5.29 -6.21
N GLN A 233 -17.80 -4.80 -4.97
CA GLN A 233 -18.89 -4.17 -4.25
C GLN A 233 -19.33 -2.83 -4.87
N CYS A 234 -18.38 -1.95 -5.19
CA CYS A 234 -18.66 -0.61 -5.71
C CYS A 234 -18.63 -0.61 -7.24
N THR A 235 -19.69 -0.18 -7.90
CA THR A 235 -19.78 -0.11 -9.37
C THR A 235 -18.63 0.69 -10.00
N PRO A 236 -18.28 1.92 -9.52
CA PRO A 236 -17.18 2.67 -10.12
C PRO A 236 -15.85 1.93 -10.08
N CYS A 237 -15.55 1.20 -9.00
CA CYS A 237 -14.35 0.39 -8.88
C CYS A 237 -14.42 -0.86 -9.77
N ARG A 238 -15.47 -1.68 -9.64
CA ARG A 238 -15.63 -2.94 -10.35
C ARG A 238 -15.56 -2.77 -11.88
N GLU A 239 -16.34 -1.86 -12.40
CA GLU A 239 -16.40 -1.61 -13.85
C GLU A 239 -15.26 -0.72 -14.32
N GLY A 240 -14.98 0.37 -13.59
CA GLY A 240 -14.00 1.36 -13.99
C GLY A 240 -12.57 0.79 -14.03
N THR A 241 -12.13 -0.01 -13.07
CA THR A 241 -10.80 -0.63 -13.10
C THR A 241 -10.63 -1.57 -14.29
N THR A 242 -11.67 -2.33 -14.65
CA THR A 242 -11.68 -3.19 -15.84
C THR A 242 -11.63 -2.36 -17.13
N TRP A 243 -12.32 -1.23 -17.17
CA TRP A 243 -12.27 -0.34 -18.35
C TRP A 243 -10.91 0.33 -18.50
N LEU A 244 -10.30 0.80 -17.41
CA LEU A 244 -8.94 1.34 -17.42
C LEU A 244 -7.93 0.29 -17.92
N GLU A 245 -8.02 -0.95 -17.41
CA GLU A 245 -7.18 -2.05 -17.87
C GLU A 245 -7.32 -2.29 -19.38
N ASN A 246 -8.55 -2.39 -19.87
CA ASN A 246 -8.82 -2.65 -21.29
C ASN A 246 -8.29 -1.53 -22.19
N MET A 247 -8.41 -0.27 -21.79
CA MET A 247 -7.87 0.88 -22.54
C MET A 247 -6.34 0.87 -22.57
N LEU A 248 -5.69 0.67 -21.41
CA LEU A 248 -4.24 0.54 -21.36
C LEU A 248 -3.73 -0.65 -22.17
N ARG A 249 -4.44 -1.78 -22.14
CA ARG A 249 -4.11 -2.97 -22.94
C ARG A 249 -4.16 -2.66 -24.43
N ARG A 250 -5.19 -1.95 -24.92
CA ARG A 250 -5.25 -1.52 -26.33
C ARG A 250 -4.06 -0.65 -26.72
N LEU A 251 -3.67 0.29 -25.88
CA LEU A 251 -2.49 1.13 -26.11
C LEU A 251 -1.23 0.27 -26.25
N THR A 252 -1.01 -0.69 -25.36
CA THR A 252 0.22 -1.52 -25.38
C THR A 252 0.33 -2.49 -26.55
N VAL A 253 -0.76 -2.80 -27.25
CA VAL A 253 -0.78 -3.68 -28.43
C VAL A 253 -0.96 -2.91 -29.74
N GLY A 254 -0.82 -1.59 -29.75
CA GLY A 254 -0.91 -0.75 -30.94
C GLY A 254 -2.34 -0.56 -31.49
N GLN A 255 -3.34 -0.74 -30.64
CA GLN A 255 -4.76 -0.57 -30.97
C GLN A 255 -5.38 0.64 -30.22
N GLY A 256 -4.53 1.55 -29.73
CA GLY A 256 -4.96 2.75 -29.06
C GLY A 256 -5.71 3.69 -29.99
N ARG A 257 -6.80 4.28 -29.52
CA ARG A 257 -7.62 5.24 -30.24
C ARG A 257 -7.45 6.63 -29.62
N ALA A 258 -7.59 7.70 -30.40
CA ALA A 258 -7.48 9.06 -29.88
C ALA A 258 -8.42 9.32 -28.69
N VAL A 259 -9.64 8.79 -28.75
CA VAL A 259 -10.64 8.90 -27.67
C VAL A 259 -10.25 8.15 -26.38
N ASP A 260 -9.32 7.21 -26.44
CA ASP A 260 -8.95 6.42 -25.26
C ASP A 260 -8.26 7.28 -24.18
N LEU A 261 -7.58 8.37 -24.55
CA LEU A 261 -6.97 9.30 -23.59
C LEU A 261 -8.03 10.06 -22.78
N ASP A 262 -9.05 10.59 -23.46
CA ASP A 262 -10.15 11.29 -22.81
C ASP A 262 -10.97 10.32 -21.94
N LEU A 263 -11.20 9.10 -22.42
CA LEU A 263 -11.91 8.06 -21.68
C LEU A 263 -11.11 7.59 -20.45
N LEU A 264 -9.79 7.50 -20.52
CA LEU A 264 -8.96 7.19 -19.34
C LEU A 264 -9.16 8.24 -18.24
N LEU A 265 -9.20 9.53 -18.62
CA LEU A 265 -9.45 10.61 -17.65
C LEU A 265 -10.89 10.59 -17.14
N ASP A 266 -11.89 10.42 -18.00
CA ASP A 266 -13.31 10.38 -17.61
C ASP A 266 -13.62 9.23 -16.66
N VAL A 267 -13.16 8.02 -16.98
CA VAL A 267 -13.33 6.86 -16.09
C VAL A 267 -12.59 7.05 -14.78
N SER A 268 -11.39 7.63 -14.82
CA SER A 268 -10.62 7.96 -13.61
C SER A 268 -11.35 8.97 -12.73
N ASP A 269 -11.95 10.01 -13.31
CA ASP A 269 -12.74 11.02 -12.59
C ASP A 269 -14.00 10.43 -11.96
N ASN A 270 -14.65 9.49 -12.62
CA ASN A 270 -15.78 8.76 -12.05
C ASN A 270 -15.41 7.93 -10.81
N ILE A 271 -14.19 7.40 -10.74
CA ILE A 271 -13.68 6.65 -9.58
C ILE A 271 -13.16 7.61 -8.50
N SER A 272 -12.39 8.62 -8.91
CA SER A 272 -11.69 9.58 -8.04
C SER A 272 -11.93 11.01 -8.51
N PRO A 273 -13.04 11.65 -8.11
CA PRO A 273 -13.46 12.95 -8.61
C PRO A 273 -12.43 14.07 -8.42
N GLY A 274 -12.23 14.84 -9.49
CA GLY A 274 -11.32 15.97 -9.53
C GLY A 274 -9.87 15.59 -9.83
N LEU A 275 -9.55 14.30 -9.96
CA LEU A 275 -8.23 13.78 -10.36
C LEU A 275 -7.04 14.40 -9.61
N ALA A 276 -7.28 14.82 -8.37
CA ALA A 276 -6.32 15.55 -7.54
C ALA A 276 -5.76 14.67 -6.41
N TRP A 277 -4.63 15.11 -5.86
CA TRP A 277 -4.07 14.56 -4.64
C TRP A 277 -4.31 15.50 -3.45
N PRO A 278 -4.74 15.03 -2.27
CA PRO A 278 -5.18 13.65 -1.99
C PRO A 278 -6.44 13.27 -2.77
N PRO A 279 -6.61 11.98 -3.10
CA PRO A 279 -7.71 11.54 -3.94
C PRO A 279 -9.05 11.65 -3.21
N ARG A 280 -10.08 12.11 -3.92
CA ARG A 280 -11.47 11.90 -3.51
C ARG A 280 -11.91 10.52 -3.99
N GLN A 281 -12.98 10.00 -3.41
CA GLN A 281 -13.47 8.66 -3.80
C GLN A 281 -14.99 8.61 -3.87
N THR A 282 -15.49 7.88 -4.86
CA THR A 282 -16.90 7.48 -4.98
C THR A 282 -17.10 6.03 -4.52
N THR A 283 -16.06 5.40 -4.06
CA THR A 283 -16.00 3.99 -3.63
C THR A 283 -15.93 3.88 -2.11
N ILE A 284 -16.35 2.75 -1.54
CA ILE A 284 -16.36 2.53 -0.08
C ILE A 284 -14.94 2.52 0.50
N CYS A 285 -13.95 2.02 -0.26
CA CYS A 285 -12.56 1.96 0.17
C CYS A 285 -11.63 2.63 -0.87
N PRO A 286 -10.36 2.90 -0.51
CA PRO A 286 -9.41 3.57 -1.39
C PRO A 286 -8.86 2.71 -2.54
N LEU A 287 -9.28 1.45 -2.72
CA LEU A 287 -8.79 0.61 -3.82
C LEU A 287 -9.10 1.23 -5.19
N GLY A 288 -10.30 1.79 -5.37
CA GLY A 288 -10.66 2.48 -6.61
C GLY A 288 -9.71 3.63 -6.95
N PRO A 289 -9.57 4.65 -6.08
CA PRO A 289 -8.59 5.73 -6.27
C PRO A 289 -7.15 5.23 -6.46
N SER A 290 -6.76 4.15 -5.79
CA SER A 290 -5.44 3.54 -5.97
C SER A 290 -5.20 3.04 -7.39
N ALA A 291 -6.22 2.49 -8.04
CA ALA A 291 -6.15 2.06 -9.44
C ALA A 291 -6.02 3.22 -10.43
N VAL A 292 -6.48 4.42 -10.04
CA VAL A 292 -6.38 5.65 -10.83
C VAL A 292 -4.95 6.22 -10.80
N SER A 293 -4.22 6.05 -9.69
CA SER A 293 -2.89 6.64 -9.49
C SER A 293 -1.90 6.35 -10.62
N PRO A 294 -1.69 5.11 -11.13
CA PRO A 294 -0.77 4.85 -12.23
C PRO A 294 -1.22 5.49 -13.55
N VAL A 295 -2.53 5.56 -13.81
CA VAL A 295 -3.09 6.19 -15.01
C VAL A 295 -2.79 7.69 -15.01
N LEU A 296 -3.08 8.36 -13.91
CA LEU A 296 -2.77 9.79 -13.77
C LEU A 296 -1.27 10.06 -13.84
N SER A 297 -0.45 9.21 -13.23
CA SER A 297 1.00 9.36 -13.25
C SER A 297 1.57 9.33 -14.68
N ILE A 298 1.15 8.38 -15.52
CA ILE A 298 1.64 8.34 -16.89
C ILE A 298 1.09 9.48 -17.74
N LEU A 299 -0.15 9.91 -17.53
CA LEU A 299 -0.74 11.05 -18.28
C LEU A 299 -0.18 12.40 -17.82
N THR A 300 0.29 12.52 -16.58
CA THR A 300 0.90 13.75 -16.05
C THR A 300 2.37 13.87 -16.47
N HIS A 301 3.15 12.79 -16.34
CA HIS A 301 4.60 12.86 -16.49
C HIS A 301 5.12 12.33 -17.83
N PHE A 302 4.33 11.52 -18.55
CA PHE A 302 4.75 10.81 -19.76
C PHE A 302 3.69 10.86 -20.86
N ARG A 303 2.97 11.96 -20.92
CA ARG A 303 1.84 12.13 -21.86
C ARG A 303 2.25 11.87 -23.31
N ASP A 304 3.39 12.38 -23.74
CA ASP A 304 3.89 12.21 -25.12
C ASP A 304 4.13 10.73 -25.45
N GLU A 305 4.62 9.94 -24.51
CA GLU A 305 4.80 8.50 -24.70
C GLU A 305 3.46 7.77 -24.84
N VAL A 306 2.44 8.20 -24.10
CA VAL A 306 1.08 7.63 -24.19
C VAL A 306 0.43 8.01 -25.51
N GLU A 307 0.55 9.28 -25.94
CA GLU A 307 0.00 9.77 -27.21
C GLU A 307 0.65 9.10 -28.42
N ALA A 308 1.94 8.76 -28.35
CA ALA A 308 2.63 8.04 -29.42
C ALA A 308 2.09 6.61 -29.65
N LEU A 309 1.37 6.05 -28.70
CA LEU A 309 0.72 4.73 -28.83
C LEU A 309 -0.71 4.80 -29.41
N VAL A 310 -1.20 6.02 -29.63
CA VAL A 310 -2.50 6.23 -30.26
C VAL A 310 -2.31 6.16 -31.77
N THR A 311 -2.95 5.20 -32.41
CA THR A 311 -3.00 5.16 -33.87
C THR A 311 -3.87 6.31 -34.36
N THR A 312 -3.27 7.27 -35.06
CA THR A 312 -4.02 8.22 -35.84
C THR A 312 -4.75 7.41 -36.93
N GLY A 313 -6.04 7.17 -36.68
CA GLY A 313 -6.87 6.42 -37.63
C GLY A 313 -6.79 7.08 -38.99
N VAL A 314 -6.12 6.42 -39.91
CA VAL A 314 -6.38 6.64 -41.34
C VAL A 314 -7.78 6.06 -41.55
N SER A 315 -8.78 6.96 -41.59
CA SER A 315 -10.11 6.61 -42.05
C SER A 315 -9.97 6.06 -43.48
N SER A 316 -10.10 4.76 -43.61
CA SER A 316 -10.38 4.11 -44.90
C SER A 316 -11.87 4.00 -45.09
#